data_47d688d9b9bd171fca54cd9090895e98
#
_entry.id   47d688d9b9bd171fca54cd9090895e98
#
_cell.length_a   1.000
_cell.length_b   1.000
_cell.length_c   1.000
_cell.angle_alpha   90.00
_cell.angle_beta   90.00
_cell.angle_gamma   90.00
#
_symmetry.space_group_name_H-M   'P 1'
#
loop_
_entity.id
_entity.type
_entity.pdbx_description
1 polymer ?
#
loop_
_entity_poly.entity_id
_entity_poly.type
_entity_poly.pdbx_seq_one_letter_code
_entity_poly.pdbx_strand_id
1 'polypeptide(L)'
;MKRSKLRIPCAVGHIETVLNDPGDARRGLAFIAHPHPLHGGTLDNKVVQSIAQICHDQSYVAVRPNFRGVGSSDGSYTGGIGETEDMLTVIAFVRSHYESTLPVVLVGFSFGSYVQHRVAQQIPVRKLLLIAPAVNLYEFGSVPVDAAIIHGENDEIVPYDAAQNWAKANNIAFYGIADAGHFFHGKLAELKQAALTICLS
;
A
#
# COMPACT_ATOMS: atom_id res chain seq x y z
N MET A 1 1.53 -19.73 -9.78
CA MET A 1 1.93 -18.37 -9.36
C MET A 1 3.25 -18.00 -10.03
N LYS A 2 3.24 -16.97 -10.87
CA LYS A 2 4.49 -16.45 -11.47
C LYS A 2 4.98 -15.30 -10.61
N ARG A 3 6.01 -15.53 -9.81
CA ARG A 3 6.70 -14.49 -9.04
C ARG A 3 7.87 -13.95 -9.86
N SER A 4 7.93 -12.67 -10.06
CA SER A 4 9.02 -11.98 -10.77
C SER A 4 9.68 -10.96 -9.87
N LYS A 5 11.00 -10.85 -9.92
CA LYS A 5 11.75 -9.74 -9.34
C LYS A 5 12.20 -8.83 -10.48
N LEU A 6 11.92 -7.55 -10.34
CA LEU A 6 12.20 -6.53 -11.34
C LEU A 6 13.10 -5.45 -10.73
N ARG A 7 13.93 -4.84 -11.56
CA ARG A 7 14.61 -3.59 -11.28
C ARG A 7 14.05 -2.55 -12.24
N ILE A 8 13.13 -1.75 -11.76
CA ILE A 8 12.40 -0.77 -12.58
C ILE A 8 13.22 0.52 -12.63
N PRO A 9 13.61 1.00 -13.83
CA PRO A 9 14.34 2.26 -13.96
C PRO A 9 13.50 3.45 -13.45
N CYS A 10 14.13 4.34 -12.69
CA CYS A 10 13.54 5.57 -12.17
C CYS A 10 14.60 6.69 -12.08
N ALA A 11 14.19 7.88 -11.63
CA ALA A 11 15.09 9.05 -11.58
C ALA A 11 16.32 8.85 -10.68
N VAL A 12 16.24 8.00 -9.64
CA VAL A 12 17.36 7.72 -8.72
C VAL A 12 18.18 6.48 -9.10
N GLY A 13 17.90 5.85 -10.24
CA GLY A 13 18.52 4.61 -10.70
C GLY A 13 17.47 3.53 -10.93
N HIS A 14 17.27 2.60 -9.98
CA HIS A 14 16.30 1.50 -10.10
C HIS A 14 15.56 1.28 -8.79
N ILE A 15 14.30 0.88 -8.91
CA ILE A 15 13.47 0.43 -7.79
C ILE A 15 13.32 -1.09 -7.85
N GLU A 16 13.75 -1.77 -6.78
CA GLU A 16 13.51 -3.20 -6.59
C GLU A 16 12.02 -3.45 -6.40
N THR A 17 11.45 -4.31 -7.22
CA THR A 17 10.01 -4.60 -7.20
C THR A 17 9.77 -6.10 -7.29
N VAL A 18 8.89 -6.62 -6.44
CA VAL A 18 8.38 -7.99 -6.54
C VAL A 18 6.96 -7.95 -7.08
N LEU A 19 6.71 -8.77 -8.08
CA LEU A 19 5.43 -8.90 -8.75
C LEU A 19 4.95 -10.34 -8.66
N ASN A 20 3.72 -10.53 -8.20
CA ASN A 20 3.01 -11.80 -8.15
C ASN A 20 1.84 -11.74 -9.12
N ASP A 21 1.93 -12.46 -10.23
CA ASP A 21 0.94 -12.47 -11.29
C ASP A 21 0.06 -13.73 -11.19
N PRO A 22 -1.27 -13.61 -11.12
CA PRO A 22 -2.19 -14.75 -11.05
C PRO A 22 -2.37 -15.46 -12.40
N GLY A 23 -1.86 -14.92 -13.51
CA GLY A 23 -2.06 -15.48 -14.85
C GLY A 23 -3.27 -14.87 -15.57
N ASP A 24 -3.97 -15.65 -16.39
CA ASP A 24 -4.94 -15.11 -17.35
C ASP A 24 -6.22 -14.51 -16.76
N ALA A 25 -6.55 -14.82 -15.51
CA ALA A 25 -7.77 -14.33 -14.83
C ALA A 25 -7.57 -13.01 -14.09
N ARG A 26 -6.76 -12.07 -14.61
CA ARG A 26 -6.48 -10.78 -13.94
C ARG A 26 -7.71 -9.90 -13.85
N ARG A 27 -7.99 -9.42 -12.63
CA ARG A 27 -9.08 -8.47 -12.34
C ARG A 27 -8.61 -7.04 -12.15
N GLY A 28 -7.30 -6.83 -11.95
CA GLY A 28 -6.71 -5.52 -11.72
C GLY A 28 -5.25 -5.58 -11.29
N LEU A 29 -4.68 -4.42 -11.02
CA LEU A 29 -3.33 -4.24 -10.54
C LEU A 29 -3.38 -3.65 -9.12
N ALA A 30 -2.73 -4.29 -8.14
CA ALA A 30 -2.65 -3.82 -6.77
C ALA A 30 -1.21 -3.42 -6.43
N PHE A 31 -0.99 -2.14 -6.12
CA PHE A 31 0.32 -1.61 -5.72
C PHE A 31 0.37 -1.41 -4.21
N ILE A 32 1.30 -2.11 -3.55
CA ILE A 32 1.34 -2.22 -2.09
C ILE A 32 2.63 -1.59 -1.57
N ALA A 33 2.49 -0.51 -0.82
CA ALA A 33 3.57 0.27 -0.24
C ALA A 33 3.87 -0.15 1.21
N HIS A 34 5.15 -0.35 1.50
CA HIS A 34 5.63 -0.82 2.81
C HIS A 34 5.74 0.34 3.84
N PRO A 35 5.91 0.02 5.15
CA PRO A 35 6.05 1.03 6.18
C PRO A 35 7.39 1.77 6.10
N HIS A 36 7.67 2.64 7.09
CA HIS A 36 8.76 3.60 7.07
C HIS A 36 10.13 2.97 6.77
N PRO A 37 10.84 3.41 5.72
CA PRO A 37 12.10 2.82 5.28
C PRO A 37 13.21 2.86 6.36
N LEU A 38 13.35 3.97 7.08
CA LEU A 38 14.37 4.12 8.11
C LEU A 38 14.07 3.35 9.41
N HIS A 39 12.88 2.77 9.53
CA HIS A 39 12.45 1.93 10.67
C HIS A 39 12.32 0.46 10.28
N GLY A 40 13.11 0.00 9.30
CA GLY A 40 13.13 -1.40 8.86
C GLY A 40 11.98 -1.82 7.96
N GLY A 41 11.23 -0.85 7.41
CA GLY A 41 10.20 -1.12 6.39
C GLY A 41 10.80 -1.66 5.11
N THR A 42 10.22 -2.76 4.61
CA THR A 42 10.60 -3.38 3.32
C THR A 42 9.39 -4.03 2.66
N LEU A 43 9.51 -4.36 1.38
CA LEU A 43 8.51 -5.14 0.63
C LEU A 43 8.22 -6.52 1.25
N ASP A 44 9.11 -7.02 2.12
CA ASP A 44 8.97 -8.30 2.81
C ASP A 44 8.35 -8.18 4.21
N ASN A 45 7.89 -6.99 4.61
CA ASN A 45 7.11 -6.80 5.83
C ASN A 45 5.88 -7.74 5.84
N LYS A 46 5.57 -8.35 7.00
CA LYS A 46 4.50 -9.37 7.12
C LYS A 46 3.10 -8.84 6.74
N VAL A 47 2.79 -7.59 7.08
CA VAL A 47 1.52 -6.95 6.67
C VAL A 47 1.48 -6.82 5.16
N VAL A 48 2.55 -6.30 4.54
CA VAL A 48 2.68 -6.11 3.09
C VAL A 48 2.57 -7.44 2.34
N GLN A 49 3.25 -8.49 2.81
CA GLN A 49 3.16 -9.83 2.22
C GLN A 49 1.75 -10.42 2.35
N SER A 50 1.11 -10.24 3.51
CA SER A 50 -0.25 -10.74 3.76
C SER A 50 -1.26 -10.12 2.82
N ILE A 51 -1.18 -8.81 2.60
CA ILE A 51 -2.05 -8.09 1.66
C ILE A 51 -1.76 -8.50 0.22
N ALA A 52 -0.48 -8.63 -0.14
CA ALA A 52 -0.12 -9.08 -1.49
C ALA A 52 -0.65 -10.47 -1.81
N GLN A 53 -0.63 -11.39 -0.83
CA GLN A 53 -1.22 -12.71 -1.00
C GLN A 53 -2.72 -12.64 -1.25
N ILE A 54 -3.45 -11.83 -0.47
CA ILE A 54 -4.89 -11.62 -0.67
C ILE A 54 -5.18 -11.05 -2.06
N CYS A 55 -4.49 -10.00 -2.46
CA CYS A 55 -4.67 -9.41 -3.78
C CYS A 55 -4.46 -10.45 -4.88
N HIS A 56 -3.39 -11.24 -4.77
CA HIS A 56 -3.11 -12.33 -5.71
C HIS A 56 -4.23 -13.39 -5.71
N ASP A 57 -4.71 -13.83 -4.54
CA ASP A 57 -5.76 -14.84 -4.41
C ASP A 57 -7.11 -14.35 -4.97
N GLN A 58 -7.30 -13.03 -5.01
CA GLN A 58 -8.45 -12.36 -5.64
C GLN A 58 -8.17 -11.96 -7.09
N SER A 59 -7.18 -12.56 -7.72
CA SER A 59 -6.82 -12.35 -9.13
C SER A 59 -6.30 -10.95 -9.47
N TYR A 60 -5.72 -10.22 -8.51
CA TYR A 60 -4.97 -9.01 -8.80
C TYR A 60 -3.48 -9.33 -9.00
N VAL A 61 -2.86 -8.64 -9.94
CA VAL A 61 -1.39 -8.59 -10.01
C VAL A 61 -0.89 -7.80 -8.81
N ALA A 62 -0.27 -8.47 -7.83
CA ALA A 62 0.22 -7.83 -6.62
C ALA A 62 1.66 -7.33 -6.82
N VAL A 63 1.85 -6.02 -6.73
CA VAL A 63 3.12 -5.33 -6.98
C VAL A 63 3.62 -4.70 -5.68
N ARG A 64 4.82 -5.08 -5.25
CA ARG A 64 5.46 -4.59 -4.01
C ARG A 64 6.83 -4.02 -4.34
N PRO A 65 6.99 -2.70 -4.50
CA PRO A 65 8.30 -2.09 -4.58
C PRO A 65 8.94 -1.94 -3.20
N ASN A 66 10.27 -1.96 -3.15
CA ASN A 66 11.02 -1.33 -2.06
C ASN A 66 11.15 0.16 -2.37
N PHE A 67 10.88 1.01 -1.38
CA PHE A 67 11.16 2.45 -1.54
C PHE A 67 12.64 2.70 -1.81
N ARG A 68 12.96 3.88 -2.35
CA ARG A 68 14.33 4.33 -2.56
C ARG A 68 15.18 4.15 -1.29
N GLY A 69 16.42 3.66 -1.46
CA GLY A 69 17.34 3.38 -0.37
C GLY A 69 17.04 2.12 0.44
N VAL A 70 16.04 1.31 0.06
CA VAL A 70 15.69 0.05 0.73
C VAL A 70 16.02 -1.16 -0.13
N GLY A 71 16.60 -2.19 0.47
CA GLY A 71 16.98 -3.43 -0.23
C GLY A 71 17.93 -3.16 -1.38
N SER A 72 17.56 -3.53 -2.59
CA SER A 72 18.32 -3.25 -3.82
C SER A 72 17.79 -2.05 -4.61
N SER A 73 16.94 -1.21 -4.01
CA SER A 73 16.54 0.07 -4.59
C SER A 73 17.61 1.13 -4.41
N ASP A 74 17.89 1.88 -5.47
CA ASP A 74 18.82 3.00 -5.44
C ASP A 74 18.22 4.23 -4.74
N GLY A 75 19.06 5.26 -4.49
CA GLY A 75 18.65 6.52 -3.89
C GLY A 75 18.64 6.51 -2.36
N SER A 76 17.92 7.48 -1.78
CA SER A 76 17.78 7.66 -0.32
C SER A 76 16.40 8.22 0.02
N TYR A 77 15.99 8.02 1.27
CA TYR A 77 14.72 8.52 1.82
C TYR A 77 14.56 10.04 1.68
N THR A 78 13.38 10.49 1.25
CA THR A 78 13.08 11.91 0.97
C THR A 78 11.75 12.38 1.56
N GLY A 79 11.29 11.76 2.65
CA GLY A 79 10.10 12.20 3.38
C GLY A 79 8.77 11.96 2.67
N GLY A 80 8.71 11.05 1.72
CA GLY A 80 7.50 10.70 0.97
C GLY A 80 7.38 11.38 -0.40
N ILE A 81 8.17 12.42 -0.68
CA ILE A 81 8.11 13.13 -1.98
C ILE A 81 8.65 12.23 -3.09
N GLY A 82 9.91 11.88 -3.02
CA GLY A 82 10.54 11.04 -4.02
C GLY A 82 10.00 9.59 -4.01
N GLU A 83 9.60 9.06 -2.85
CA GLU A 83 8.92 7.77 -2.75
C GLU A 83 7.59 7.76 -3.55
N THR A 84 6.89 8.89 -3.59
CA THR A 84 5.69 9.08 -4.42
C THR A 84 6.04 9.08 -5.91
N GLU A 85 7.09 9.79 -6.32
CA GLU A 85 7.56 9.84 -7.71
C GLU A 85 8.00 8.46 -8.21
N ASP A 86 8.73 7.71 -7.37
CA ASP A 86 9.14 6.35 -7.69
C ASP A 86 7.94 5.42 -7.81
N MET A 87 6.94 5.53 -6.92
CA MET A 87 5.73 4.73 -6.98
C MET A 87 4.94 5.01 -8.26
N LEU A 88 4.80 6.27 -8.67
CA LEU A 88 4.19 6.64 -9.95
C LEU A 88 4.94 6.03 -11.14
N THR A 89 6.28 6.04 -11.10
CA THR A 89 7.12 5.41 -12.13
C THR A 89 6.91 3.90 -12.17
N VAL A 90 6.87 3.23 -11.02
CA VAL A 90 6.59 1.79 -10.92
C VAL A 90 5.19 1.48 -11.47
N ILE A 91 4.18 2.28 -11.14
CA ILE A 91 2.81 2.12 -11.64
C ILE A 91 2.79 2.26 -13.18
N ALA A 92 3.41 3.30 -13.71
CA ALA A 92 3.45 3.53 -15.16
C ALA A 92 4.16 2.38 -15.89
N PHE A 93 5.32 1.93 -15.37
CA PHE A 93 6.07 0.80 -15.93
C PHE A 93 5.25 -0.49 -15.92
N VAL A 94 4.63 -0.84 -14.79
CA VAL A 94 3.83 -2.07 -14.71
C VAL A 94 2.62 -1.99 -15.62
N ARG A 95 1.88 -0.88 -15.61
CA ARG A 95 0.70 -0.70 -16.48
C ARG A 95 1.02 -0.83 -17.97
N SER A 96 2.22 -0.45 -18.41
CA SER A 96 2.60 -0.59 -19.83
C SER A 96 2.75 -2.05 -20.30
N HIS A 97 2.79 -3.02 -19.35
CA HIS A 97 2.92 -4.44 -19.63
C HIS A 97 1.60 -5.22 -19.46
N TYR A 98 0.51 -4.53 -19.14
CA TYR A 98 -0.82 -5.13 -18.92
C TYR A 98 -1.89 -4.37 -19.69
N GLU A 99 -3.08 -4.95 -19.77
CA GLU A 99 -4.24 -4.34 -20.41
C GLU A 99 -4.59 -3.01 -19.73
N SER A 100 -4.75 -1.95 -20.53
CA SER A 100 -5.00 -0.58 -20.02
C SER A 100 -6.33 -0.43 -19.26
N THR A 101 -7.25 -1.36 -19.47
CA THR A 101 -8.58 -1.42 -18.84
C THR A 101 -8.53 -1.97 -17.41
N LEU A 102 -7.44 -2.62 -17.01
CA LEU A 102 -7.32 -3.17 -15.65
C LEU A 102 -7.31 -2.05 -14.60
N PRO A 103 -8.24 -2.09 -13.63
CA PRO A 103 -8.30 -1.08 -12.59
C PRO A 103 -7.06 -1.15 -11.66
N VAL A 104 -6.68 0.01 -11.15
CA VAL A 104 -5.59 0.15 -10.17
C VAL A 104 -6.17 0.25 -8.77
N VAL A 105 -5.65 -0.54 -7.85
CA VAL A 105 -5.89 -0.47 -6.41
C VAL A 105 -4.57 -0.09 -5.74
N LEU A 106 -4.62 0.89 -4.85
CA LEU A 106 -3.48 1.29 -4.02
C LEU A 106 -3.67 0.80 -2.60
N VAL A 107 -2.64 0.20 -2.04
CA VAL A 107 -2.61 -0.22 -0.64
C VAL A 107 -1.35 0.34 0.03
N GLY A 108 -1.50 0.98 1.17
CA GLY A 108 -0.37 1.48 1.94
C GLY A 108 -0.42 1.02 3.38
N PHE A 109 0.73 0.69 3.96
CA PHE A 109 0.86 0.43 5.38
C PHE A 109 1.70 1.51 6.07
N SER A 110 1.16 2.13 7.12
CA SER A 110 1.83 3.16 7.91
C SER A 110 2.33 4.32 7.03
N PHE A 111 3.63 4.58 6.94
CA PHE A 111 4.23 5.53 5.99
C PHE A 111 3.83 5.23 4.54
N GLY A 112 3.72 3.96 4.15
CA GLY A 112 3.24 3.59 2.82
C GLY A 112 1.82 4.10 2.54
N SER A 113 0.98 4.28 3.56
CA SER A 113 -0.34 4.92 3.43
C SER A 113 -0.22 6.38 3.02
N TYR A 114 0.74 7.10 3.58
CA TYR A 114 1.02 8.49 3.18
C TYR A 114 1.47 8.59 1.72
N VAL A 115 2.40 7.73 1.30
CA VAL A 115 2.85 7.68 -0.11
C VAL A 115 1.70 7.35 -1.05
N GLN A 116 0.90 6.32 -0.74
CA GLN A 116 -0.23 5.92 -1.60
C GLN A 116 -1.35 6.96 -1.64
N HIS A 117 -1.59 7.66 -0.54
CA HIS A 117 -2.49 8.82 -0.54
C HIS A 117 -2.02 9.90 -1.53
N ARG A 118 -0.72 10.24 -1.52
CA ARG A 118 -0.14 11.22 -2.47
C ARG A 118 -0.20 10.75 -3.93
N VAL A 119 -0.03 9.45 -4.17
CA VAL A 119 -0.20 8.84 -5.50
C VAL A 119 -1.65 8.98 -5.97
N ALA A 120 -2.64 8.70 -5.10
CA ALA A 120 -4.05 8.79 -5.41
C ALA A 120 -4.52 10.23 -5.77
N GLN A 121 -3.77 11.26 -5.36
CA GLN A 121 -4.01 12.65 -5.79
C GLN A 121 -3.61 12.91 -7.25
N GLN A 122 -2.81 12.04 -7.87
CA GLN A 122 -2.15 12.31 -9.14
C GLN A 122 -2.60 11.39 -10.28
N ILE A 123 -3.19 10.24 -9.97
CA ILE A 123 -3.66 9.29 -10.97
C ILE A 123 -5.04 8.73 -10.62
N PRO A 124 -5.86 8.37 -11.62
CA PRO A 124 -7.11 7.65 -11.39
C PRO A 124 -6.84 6.28 -10.77
N VAL A 125 -7.50 5.98 -9.66
CA VAL A 125 -7.46 4.66 -9.01
C VAL A 125 -8.88 4.24 -8.65
N ARG A 126 -9.13 2.92 -8.65
CA ARG A 126 -10.42 2.35 -8.27
C ARG A 126 -10.65 2.44 -6.76
N LYS A 127 -9.60 2.15 -5.98
CA LYS A 127 -9.70 2.11 -4.52
C LYS A 127 -8.36 2.38 -3.85
N LEU A 128 -8.42 3.01 -2.68
CA LEU A 128 -7.30 3.26 -1.79
C LEU A 128 -7.53 2.59 -0.45
N LEU A 129 -6.71 1.59 -0.09
CA LEU A 129 -6.71 0.98 1.24
C LEU A 129 -5.54 1.50 2.06
N LEU A 130 -5.85 2.11 3.18
CA LEU A 130 -4.89 2.64 4.15
C LEU A 130 -4.86 1.74 5.39
N ILE A 131 -3.71 1.14 5.67
CA ILE A 131 -3.52 0.28 6.84
C ILE A 131 -2.68 1.04 7.86
N ALA A 132 -3.22 1.25 9.05
CA ALA A 132 -2.61 2.03 10.13
C ALA A 132 -1.97 3.34 9.61
N PRO A 133 -2.75 4.22 8.90
CA PRO A 133 -2.19 5.40 8.25
C PRO A 133 -1.60 6.37 9.28
N ALA A 134 -0.36 6.81 9.06
CA ALA A 134 0.42 7.63 9.98
C ALA A 134 -0.05 9.11 10.01
N VAL A 135 -1.34 9.34 10.26
CA VAL A 135 -2.00 10.65 10.19
C VAL A 135 -1.55 11.64 11.28
N ASN A 136 -0.93 11.15 12.34
CA ASN A 136 -0.33 11.95 13.41
C ASN A 136 1.11 12.40 13.08
N LEU A 137 1.73 11.81 12.06
CA LEU A 137 3.14 12.04 11.71
C LEU A 137 3.30 12.76 10.36
N TYR A 138 2.30 12.66 9.49
CA TYR A 138 2.32 13.25 8.14
C TYR A 138 1.03 13.99 7.86
N GLU A 139 1.12 14.99 7.01
CA GLU A 139 -0.03 15.77 6.58
C GLU A 139 -0.77 15.07 5.43
N PHE A 140 -1.94 14.52 5.75
CA PHE A 140 -2.85 13.94 4.78
C PHE A 140 -3.89 14.99 4.37
N GLY A 141 -4.00 15.26 3.08
CA GLY A 141 -5.06 16.10 2.53
C GLY A 141 -6.39 15.35 2.36
N SER A 142 -7.29 15.90 1.57
CA SER A 142 -8.55 15.24 1.20
C SER A 142 -8.29 13.94 0.44
N VAL A 143 -9.26 13.03 0.47
CA VAL A 143 -9.18 11.75 -0.25
C VAL A 143 -10.08 11.81 -1.49
N PRO A 144 -9.50 11.83 -2.71
CA PRO A 144 -10.24 12.06 -3.94
C PRO A 144 -10.91 10.81 -4.54
N VAL A 145 -10.81 9.66 -3.86
CA VAL A 145 -11.20 8.33 -4.38
C VAL A 145 -11.96 7.53 -3.32
N ASP A 146 -12.59 6.44 -3.73
CA ASP A 146 -13.14 5.45 -2.79
C ASP A 146 -12.01 4.89 -1.93
N ALA A 147 -12.11 5.10 -0.62
CA ALA A 147 -11.07 4.74 0.33
C ALA A 147 -11.63 4.02 1.57
N ALA A 148 -10.77 3.21 2.18
CA ALA A 148 -11.05 2.59 3.46
C ALA A 148 -9.80 2.52 4.32
N ILE A 149 -10.00 2.49 5.64
CA ILE A 149 -8.92 2.35 6.64
C ILE A 149 -9.13 1.05 7.42
N ILE A 150 -8.04 0.33 7.65
CA ILE A 150 -7.95 -0.73 8.66
C ILE A 150 -6.95 -0.28 9.72
N HIS A 151 -7.34 -0.33 11.00
CA HIS A 151 -6.50 0.16 12.10
C HIS A 151 -6.59 -0.75 13.31
N GLY A 152 -5.48 -0.92 14.03
CA GLY A 152 -5.46 -1.66 15.30
C GLY A 152 -5.95 -0.80 16.46
N GLU A 153 -6.84 -1.33 17.30
CA GLU A 153 -7.37 -0.57 18.45
C GLU A 153 -6.31 -0.25 19.51
N ASN A 154 -5.27 -1.08 19.61
CA ASN A 154 -4.15 -0.90 20.53
C ASN A 154 -2.87 -0.43 19.80
N ASP A 155 -3.02 0.34 18.71
CA ASP A 155 -1.89 0.87 17.95
C ASP A 155 -1.07 1.86 18.82
N GLU A 156 0.15 1.48 19.12
CA GLU A 156 1.07 2.22 19.99
C GLU A 156 1.88 3.30 19.27
N ILE A 157 1.79 3.35 17.93
CA ILE A 157 2.53 4.32 17.08
C ILE A 157 1.60 5.40 16.56
N VAL A 158 0.44 4.98 16.04
CA VAL A 158 -0.59 5.89 15.52
C VAL A 158 -1.85 5.74 16.38
N PRO A 159 -2.18 6.71 17.23
CA PRO A 159 -3.34 6.62 18.09
C PRO A 159 -4.62 6.32 17.31
N TYR A 160 -5.38 5.32 17.76
CA TYR A 160 -6.62 4.88 17.15
C TYR A 160 -7.59 6.03 16.89
N ASP A 161 -7.80 6.89 17.91
CA ASP A 161 -8.69 8.05 17.80
C ASP A 161 -8.23 9.06 16.75
N ALA A 162 -6.92 9.25 16.58
CA ALA A 162 -6.40 10.15 15.55
C ALA A 162 -6.78 9.65 14.14
N ALA A 163 -6.57 8.37 13.88
CA ALA A 163 -6.93 7.76 12.60
C ALA A 163 -8.46 7.73 12.39
N GLN A 164 -9.24 7.41 13.43
CA GLN A 164 -10.71 7.40 13.37
C GLN A 164 -11.29 8.80 13.13
N ASN A 165 -10.79 9.83 13.80
CA ASN A 165 -11.24 11.20 13.63
C ASN A 165 -10.91 11.72 12.24
N TRP A 166 -9.72 11.40 11.72
CA TRP A 166 -9.36 11.76 10.34
C TRP A 166 -10.26 11.04 9.32
N ALA A 167 -10.57 9.77 9.54
CA ALA A 167 -11.50 9.01 8.70
C ALA A 167 -12.89 9.65 8.67
N LYS A 168 -13.43 10.01 9.84
CA LYS A 168 -14.74 10.70 9.96
C LYS A 168 -14.75 12.03 9.23
N ALA A 169 -13.69 12.84 9.41
CA ALA A 169 -13.59 14.15 8.77
C ALA A 169 -13.53 14.07 7.22
N ASN A 170 -13.07 12.95 6.68
CA ASN A 170 -12.96 12.71 5.24
C ASN A 170 -14.02 11.75 4.68
N ASN A 171 -14.99 11.34 5.50
CA ASN A 171 -16.04 10.38 5.13
C ASN A 171 -15.49 9.04 4.58
N ILE A 172 -14.43 8.53 5.21
CA ILE A 172 -13.75 7.28 4.84
C ILE A 172 -14.28 6.13 5.71
N ALA A 173 -14.57 4.98 5.11
CA ALA A 173 -14.91 3.76 5.83
C ALA A 173 -13.76 3.33 6.77
N PHE A 174 -14.06 3.06 8.04
CA PHE A 174 -13.06 2.77 9.06
C PHE A 174 -13.36 1.44 9.77
N TYR A 175 -12.35 0.56 9.83
CA TYR A 175 -12.46 -0.77 10.40
C TYR A 175 -11.39 -0.96 11.48
N GLY A 176 -11.84 -0.97 12.74
CA GLY A 176 -11.01 -1.29 13.89
C GLY A 176 -10.79 -2.81 14.01
N ILE A 177 -9.58 -3.22 14.38
CA ILE A 177 -9.28 -4.61 14.74
C ILE A 177 -8.96 -4.65 16.23
N ALA A 178 -9.82 -5.32 17.00
CA ALA A 178 -9.69 -5.44 18.44
C ALA A 178 -8.35 -6.10 18.85
N ASP A 179 -7.73 -5.59 19.89
CA ASP A 179 -6.45 -6.04 20.45
C ASP A 179 -5.27 -6.05 19.47
N ALA A 180 -5.37 -5.37 18.34
CA ALA A 180 -4.28 -5.26 17.38
C ALA A 180 -3.42 -4.01 17.68
N GLY A 181 -2.10 -4.18 17.72
CA GLY A 181 -1.12 -3.07 17.69
C GLY A 181 -0.77 -2.70 16.24
N HIS A 182 0.18 -1.77 16.09
CA HIS A 182 0.56 -1.21 14.79
C HIS A 182 0.94 -2.26 13.73
N PHE A 183 1.67 -3.29 14.11
CA PHE A 183 2.15 -4.33 13.20
C PHE A 183 1.23 -5.55 13.08
N PHE A 184 0.06 -5.52 13.70
CA PHE A 184 -0.92 -6.60 13.67
C PHE A 184 -0.35 -7.97 14.10
N HIS A 185 0.59 -8.00 15.05
CA HIS A 185 1.15 -9.23 15.59
C HIS A 185 0.03 -10.10 16.20
N GLY A 186 -0.05 -11.36 15.77
CA GLY A 186 -1.12 -12.27 16.19
C GLY A 186 -2.50 -11.99 15.59
N LYS A 187 -2.67 -10.92 14.79
CA LYS A 187 -3.94 -10.45 14.21
C LYS A 187 -3.93 -10.36 12.67
N LEU A 188 -2.98 -11.04 12.03
CA LEU A 188 -2.89 -11.03 10.56
C LEU A 188 -4.06 -11.73 9.88
N ALA A 189 -4.75 -12.66 10.57
CA ALA A 189 -5.94 -13.32 10.03
C ALA A 189 -7.13 -12.35 9.97
N GLU A 190 -7.34 -11.57 11.03
CA GLU A 190 -8.37 -10.54 11.13
C GLU A 190 -8.11 -9.40 10.13
N LEU A 191 -6.84 -8.97 9.99
CA LEU A 191 -6.43 -8.00 8.96
C LEU A 191 -6.77 -8.51 7.56
N LYS A 192 -6.48 -9.78 7.26
CA LYS A 192 -6.81 -10.41 5.99
C LYS A 192 -8.30 -10.43 5.73
N GLN A 193 -9.10 -10.81 6.71
CA GLN A 193 -10.55 -10.84 6.57
C GLN A 193 -11.13 -9.44 6.32
N ALA A 194 -10.68 -8.43 7.06
CA ALA A 194 -11.08 -7.04 6.85
C ALA A 194 -10.71 -6.56 5.44
N ALA A 195 -9.48 -6.82 4.99
CA ALA A 195 -9.03 -6.42 3.65
C ALA A 195 -9.83 -7.10 2.53
N LEU A 196 -10.21 -8.38 2.67
CA LEU A 196 -11.08 -9.08 1.72
C LEU A 196 -12.46 -8.44 1.62
N THR A 197 -13.06 -8.08 2.75
CA THR A 197 -14.40 -7.46 2.80
C THR A 197 -14.42 -6.07 2.14
N ILE A 198 -13.33 -5.31 2.28
CA ILE A 198 -13.28 -3.88 1.93
C ILE A 198 -12.77 -3.63 0.50
N CYS A 199 -11.73 -4.33 0.10
CA CYS A 199 -10.96 -3.94 -1.09
C CYS A 199 -11.33 -4.67 -2.35
N LEU A 200 -11.92 -5.83 -2.23
CA LEU A 200 -11.92 -6.79 -3.33
C LEU A 200 -13.34 -7.27 -3.67
N SER A 201 -14.34 -6.68 -3.02
CA SER A 201 -15.76 -6.85 -3.34
C SER A 201 -16.18 -6.07 -4.59
#